data_9619ff67d33fa9203305e25a91c8e815
#
_entry.id   9619ff67d33fa9203305e25a91c8e815
#
_cell.length_a   1.000
_cell.length_b   1.000
_cell.length_c   1.000
_cell.angle_alpha   90.00
_cell.angle_beta   90.00
_cell.angle_gamma   90.00
#
_symmetry.space_group_name_H-M   'P 1'
#
loop_
_entity.id
_entity.type
_entity.pdbx_description
1 polymer ?
#
loop_
_entity_poly.entity_id
_entity_poly.type
_entity_poly.pdbx_seq_one_letter_code
_entity_poly.pdbx_strand_id
1 'polypeptide(L)'
;GYFDKAVNDLSIPKFKVFFLNFFSNIEMNSYHGGSPLGNIANELSDVNEEIRQYLLLSYRKIEMKFSFFLSMLKNINPNYKNLQAEEIARVLISQLEGTMLKIKLEKNENPITEFFFIFDKLLKSE
;
A
#
# COMPACT_ATOMS: atom_id res chain seq x y z
N GLY A 1 7.27 7.20 11.05
CA GLY A 1 7.62 6.33 9.92
C GLY A 1 7.62 7.07 8.60
N TYR A 2 7.91 6.37 7.54
CA TYR A 2 7.96 6.97 6.19
C TYR A 2 6.62 7.52 5.74
N PHE A 3 5.51 6.88 6.13
CA PHE A 3 4.17 7.37 5.77
C PHE A 3 3.89 8.71 6.42
N ASP A 4 4.29 8.90 7.68
CA ASP A 4 4.05 10.15 8.38
C ASP A 4 4.82 11.31 7.72
N LYS A 5 6.03 11.04 7.24
CA LYS A 5 6.79 12.01 6.45
C LYS A 5 6.07 12.38 5.16
N ALA A 6 5.52 11.38 4.44
CA ALA A 6 4.80 11.61 3.20
C ALA A 6 3.54 12.44 3.41
N VAL A 7 2.85 12.24 4.52
CA VAL A 7 1.66 13.04 4.88
C VAL A 7 2.04 14.50 5.12
N ASN A 8 3.18 14.75 5.76
CA ASN A 8 3.64 16.11 6.02
C ASN A 8 4.15 16.81 4.76
N ASP A 9 4.56 16.04 3.75
CA ASP A 9 5.02 16.57 2.46
C ASP A 9 4.07 16.07 1.37
N LEU A 10 2.95 16.76 1.21
CA LEU A 10 1.82 16.35 0.38
C LEU A 10 2.16 16.38 -1.12
N SER A 11 2.85 15.35 -1.59
CA SER A 11 3.14 15.18 -3.01
C SER A 11 3.17 13.69 -3.37
N ILE A 12 2.85 13.39 -4.63
CA ILE A 12 2.89 12.00 -5.12
C ILE A 12 4.32 11.44 -5.09
N PRO A 13 5.37 12.19 -5.51
CA PRO A 13 6.73 11.66 -5.39
C PRO A 13 7.10 11.27 -3.96
N LYS A 14 6.68 12.03 -2.97
CA LYS A 14 6.95 11.71 -1.56
C LYS A 14 6.13 10.52 -1.07
N PHE A 15 4.88 10.41 -1.51
CA PHE A 15 4.06 9.23 -1.21
C PHE A 15 4.72 7.97 -1.80
N LYS A 16 5.24 8.07 -3.03
CA LYS A 16 5.96 6.97 -3.67
C LYS A 16 7.18 6.52 -2.86
N VAL A 17 7.88 7.47 -2.20
CA VAL A 17 9.04 7.16 -1.36
C VAL A 17 8.69 6.18 -0.24
N PHE A 18 7.49 6.28 0.33
CA PHE A 18 7.06 5.32 1.34
C PHE A 18 7.13 3.89 0.81
N PHE A 19 6.59 3.66 -0.40
CA PHE A 19 6.59 2.33 -1.01
C PHE A 19 7.98 1.89 -1.43
N LEU A 20 8.79 2.80 -1.96
CA LEU A 20 10.17 2.50 -2.34
C LEU A 20 10.98 2.02 -1.14
N ASN A 21 10.85 2.70 0.00
CA ASN A 21 11.55 2.30 1.22
C ASN A 21 11.03 0.98 1.76
N PHE A 22 9.72 0.77 1.70
CA PHE A 22 9.09 -0.48 2.12
C PHE A 22 9.64 -1.66 1.32
N PHE A 23 9.69 -1.54 -0.01
CA PHE A 23 10.20 -2.61 -0.87
C PHE A 23 11.72 -2.78 -0.76
N SER A 24 12.46 -1.71 -0.49
CA SER A 24 13.90 -1.80 -0.26
C SER A 24 14.22 -2.71 0.94
N ASN A 25 13.43 -2.62 2.00
CA ASN A 25 13.59 -3.51 3.16
C ASN A 25 13.36 -4.97 2.80
N ILE A 26 12.43 -5.25 1.90
CA ILE A 26 12.17 -6.61 1.43
C ILE A 26 13.35 -7.14 0.61
N GLU A 27 13.92 -6.32 -0.26
CA GLU A 27 15.10 -6.68 -1.04
C GLU A 27 16.30 -6.99 -0.12
N MET A 28 16.49 -6.18 0.92
CA MET A 28 17.56 -6.40 1.91
C MET A 28 17.40 -7.73 2.64
N ASN A 29 16.18 -8.23 2.77
CA ASN A 29 15.88 -9.53 3.38
C ASN A 29 15.84 -10.67 2.36
N SER A 30 16.39 -10.46 1.16
CA SER A 30 16.47 -11.46 0.09
C SER A 30 15.08 -12.00 -0.31
N TYR A 31 14.08 -11.13 -0.31
CA TYR A 31 12.69 -11.43 -0.70
C TYR A 31 12.03 -12.51 0.17
N HIS A 32 12.44 -12.64 1.43
CA HIS A 32 11.81 -13.56 2.37
C HIS A 32 10.68 -12.88 3.14
N GLY A 33 9.72 -13.68 3.59
CA GLY A 33 8.66 -13.26 4.49
C GLY A 33 7.33 -12.99 3.79
N GLY A 34 7.10 -11.77 3.33
CA GLY A 34 5.81 -11.32 2.83
C GLY A 34 5.11 -10.44 3.85
N SER A 35 3.82 -10.18 3.66
CA SER A 35 3.03 -9.36 4.58
C SER A 35 2.69 -10.14 5.85
N PRO A 36 3.07 -9.64 7.04
CA PRO A 36 2.66 -10.29 8.28
C PRO A 36 1.15 -10.41 8.44
N LEU A 37 0.41 -9.34 8.12
CA LEU A 37 -1.06 -9.38 8.19
C LEU A 37 -1.65 -10.34 7.18
N GLY A 38 -1.14 -10.35 5.95
CA GLY A 38 -1.60 -11.25 4.90
C GLY A 38 -1.34 -12.71 5.25
N ASN A 39 -0.18 -13.00 5.82
CA ASN A 39 0.16 -14.37 6.23
C ASN A 39 -0.77 -14.87 7.33
N ILE A 40 -1.05 -14.03 8.34
CA ILE A 40 -1.98 -14.38 9.42
C ILE A 40 -3.39 -14.56 8.86
N ALA A 41 -3.82 -13.68 7.96
CA ALA A 41 -5.15 -13.75 7.36
C ALA A 41 -5.34 -15.06 6.59
N ASN A 42 -4.34 -15.47 5.81
CA ASN A 42 -4.40 -16.72 5.04
C ASN A 42 -4.48 -17.96 5.92
N GLU A 43 -3.83 -17.93 7.08
CA GLU A 43 -3.77 -19.09 7.95
C GLU A 43 -4.93 -19.17 8.94
N LEU A 44 -5.40 -18.04 9.47
CA LEU A 44 -6.26 -18.03 10.65
C LEU A 44 -7.63 -17.38 10.46
N SER A 45 -7.84 -16.56 9.43
CA SER A 45 -9.09 -15.82 9.29
C SER A 45 -10.31 -16.72 9.13
N ASP A 46 -10.17 -17.86 8.47
CA ASP A 46 -11.27 -18.80 8.23
C ASP A 46 -11.60 -19.68 9.45
N VAL A 47 -10.69 -19.71 10.43
CA VAL A 47 -10.86 -20.57 11.61
C VAL A 47 -11.19 -19.79 12.89
N ASN A 48 -11.07 -18.45 12.85
CA ASN A 48 -11.31 -17.63 14.03
C ASN A 48 -11.90 -16.27 13.65
N GLU A 49 -13.16 -16.04 14.05
CA GLU A 49 -13.88 -14.82 13.73
C GLU A 49 -13.28 -13.58 14.41
N GLU A 50 -12.78 -13.69 15.63
CA GLU A 50 -12.15 -12.57 16.32
C GLU A 50 -10.87 -12.11 15.59
N ILE A 51 -10.07 -13.07 15.13
CA ILE A 51 -8.87 -12.78 14.35
C ILE A 51 -9.25 -12.12 13.02
N ARG A 52 -10.28 -12.62 12.34
CA ARG A 52 -10.77 -12.03 11.10
C ARG A 52 -11.17 -10.57 11.30
N GLN A 53 -11.93 -10.27 12.36
CA GLN A 53 -12.35 -8.90 12.65
C GLN A 53 -11.16 -8.00 13.00
N TYR A 54 -10.21 -8.49 13.78
CA TYR A 54 -9.00 -7.75 14.13
C TYR A 54 -8.20 -7.37 12.89
N LEU A 55 -8.00 -8.33 11.98
CA LEU A 55 -7.25 -8.09 10.74
C LEU A 55 -7.96 -7.09 9.83
N LEU A 56 -9.29 -7.23 9.71
CA LEU A 56 -10.08 -6.29 8.91
C LEU A 56 -9.93 -4.86 9.44
N LEU A 57 -10.00 -4.67 10.75
CA LEU A 57 -9.82 -3.35 11.36
C LEU A 57 -8.40 -2.82 11.14
N SER A 58 -7.40 -3.69 11.19
CA SER A 58 -6.00 -3.30 10.96
C SER A 58 -5.78 -2.81 9.53
N TYR A 59 -6.33 -3.53 8.53
CA TYR A 59 -6.27 -3.10 7.13
C TYR A 59 -7.01 -1.78 6.92
N ARG A 60 -8.19 -1.62 7.52
CA ARG A 60 -8.96 -0.37 7.42
C ARG A 60 -8.22 0.83 7.97
N LYS A 61 -7.45 0.66 9.05
CA LYS A 61 -6.62 1.74 9.59
C LYS A 61 -5.57 2.20 8.59
N ILE A 62 -4.93 1.27 7.90
CA ILE A 62 -3.94 1.61 6.87
C ILE A 62 -4.63 2.30 5.69
N GLU A 63 -5.75 1.74 5.22
CA GLU A 63 -6.54 2.35 4.15
C GLU A 63 -6.96 3.77 4.48
N MET A 64 -7.38 4.02 5.72
CA MET A 64 -7.77 5.36 6.17
C MET A 64 -6.60 6.34 6.12
N LYS A 65 -5.40 5.92 6.50
CA LYS A 65 -4.21 6.77 6.42
C LYS A 65 -3.89 7.14 4.98
N PHE A 66 -3.96 6.20 4.06
CA PHE A 66 -3.72 6.45 2.64
C PHE A 66 -4.82 7.34 2.05
N SER A 67 -6.07 7.06 2.40
CA SER A 67 -7.21 7.86 1.96
C SER A 67 -7.11 9.30 2.46
N PHE A 68 -6.72 9.49 3.71
CA PHE A 68 -6.51 10.82 4.29
C PHE A 68 -5.45 11.61 3.51
N PHE A 69 -4.29 10.98 3.25
CA PHE A 69 -3.24 11.62 2.46
C PHE A 69 -3.74 12.03 1.08
N LEU A 70 -4.41 11.11 0.39
CA LEU A 70 -4.90 11.36 -0.97
C LEU A 70 -6.01 12.42 -0.99
N SER A 71 -6.86 12.44 0.03
CA SER A 71 -7.89 13.47 0.16
C SER A 71 -7.29 14.86 0.39
N MET A 72 -6.24 14.95 1.19
CA MET A 72 -5.52 16.20 1.39
C MET A 72 -4.88 16.69 0.08
N LEU A 73 -4.23 15.78 -0.65
CA LEU A 73 -3.65 16.10 -1.95
C LEU A 73 -4.71 16.59 -2.93
N LYS A 74 -5.85 15.93 -2.98
CA LYS A 74 -6.99 16.31 -3.81
C LYS A 74 -7.44 17.75 -3.53
N ASN A 75 -7.46 18.13 -2.24
CA ASN A 75 -7.93 19.45 -1.83
C ASN A 75 -6.95 20.57 -2.16
N ILE A 76 -5.65 20.29 -2.16
CA ILE A 76 -4.63 21.33 -2.35
C ILE A 76 -4.05 21.40 -3.75
N ASN A 77 -4.22 20.36 -4.57
CA ASN A 77 -3.63 20.30 -5.90
C ASN A 77 -4.72 20.14 -6.96
N PRO A 78 -4.98 21.18 -7.80
CA PRO A 78 -6.02 21.11 -8.82
C PRO A 78 -5.84 19.98 -9.82
N ASN A 79 -4.62 19.52 -10.04
CA ASN A 79 -4.34 18.40 -10.95
C ASN A 79 -4.89 17.07 -10.44
N TYR A 80 -5.30 17.03 -9.16
CA TYR A 80 -5.86 15.83 -8.53
C TYR A 80 -7.30 16.05 -8.05
N LYS A 81 -7.99 17.08 -8.55
CA LYS A 81 -9.35 17.43 -8.10
C LYS A 81 -10.38 16.31 -8.26
N ASN A 82 -10.16 15.41 -9.21
CA ASN A 82 -11.08 14.30 -9.48
C ASN A 82 -10.60 12.96 -8.90
N LEU A 83 -9.59 13.00 -8.04
CA LEU A 83 -9.01 11.80 -7.45
C LEU A 83 -10.03 11.10 -6.56
N GLN A 84 -10.21 9.78 -6.77
CA GLN A 84 -11.08 8.95 -5.96
C GLN A 84 -10.25 8.37 -4.81
N ALA A 85 -10.05 9.17 -3.77
CA ALA A 85 -9.07 8.89 -2.71
C ALA A 85 -9.33 7.59 -1.97
N GLU A 86 -10.58 7.31 -1.58
CA GLU A 86 -10.92 6.09 -0.84
C GLU A 86 -10.71 4.85 -1.68
N GLU A 87 -11.21 4.86 -2.92
CA GLU A 87 -11.08 3.73 -3.84
C GLU A 87 -9.62 3.44 -4.14
N ILE A 88 -8.84 4.49 -4.40
CA ILE A 88 -7.41 4.33 -4.70
C ILE A 88 -6.66 3.79 -3.50
N ALA A 89 -6.96 4.28 -2.29
CA ALA A 89 -6.34 3.77 -1.07
C ALA A 89 -6.58 2.27 -0.90
N ARG A 90 -7.80 1.81 -1.12
CA ARG A 90 -8.15 0.40 -1.01
C ARG A 90 -7.47 -0.44 -2.08
N VAL A 91 -7.43 0.06 -3.32
CA VAL A 91 -6.74 -0.64 -4.42
C VAL A 91 -5.25 -0.75 -4.14
N LEU A 92 -4.62 0.32 -3.64
CA LEU A 92 -3.19 0.30 -3.32
C LEU A 92 -2.85 -0.75 -2.26
N ILE A 93 -3.70 -0.90 -1.23
CA ILE A 93 -3.49 -1.94 -0.22
C ILE A 93 -3.59 -3.33 -0.84
N SER A 94 -4.60 -3.56 -1.70
CA SER A 94 -4.75 -4.84 -2.40
C SER A 94 -3.55 -5.14 -3.29
N GLN A 95 -3.07 -4.14 -4.02
CA GLN A 95 -1.88 -4.29 -4.87
C GLN A 95 -0.63 -4.56 -4.03
N LEU A 96 -0.50 -3.88 -2.89
CA LEU A 96 0.62 -4.10 -1.99
C LEU A 96 0.64 -5.54 -1.49
N GLU A 97 -0.48 -6.06 -1.02
CA GLU A 97 -0.60 -7.43 -0.53
C GLU A 97 -0.32 -8.46 -1.63
N GLY A 98 -0.87 -8.25 -2.82
CA GLY A 98 -0.60 -9.11 -3.98
C GLY A 98 0.87 -9.10 -4.38
N THR A 99 1.48 -7.91 -4.35
CA THR A 99 2.91 -7.76 -4.65
C THR A 99 3.76 -8.52 -3.65
N MET A 100 3.44 -8.41 -2.35
CA MET A 100 4.15 -9.13 -1.30
C MET A 100 4.10 -10.63 -1.49
N LEU A 101 2.92 -11.16 -1.85
CA LEU A 101 2.75 -12.59 -2.15
C LEU A 101 3.62 -13.01 -3.34
N LYS A 102 3.59 -12.23 -4.42
CA LYS A 102 4.36 -12.53 -5.63
C LYS A 102 5.86 -12.47 -5.38
N ILE A 103 6.33 -11.52 -4.58
CA ILE A 103 7.74 -11.43 -4.18
C ILE A 103 8.18 -12.71 -3.47
N LYS A 104 7.33 -13.21 -2.57
CA LYS A 104 7.60 -14.45 -1.84
C LYS A 104 7.76 -15.65 -2.76
N LEU A 105 6.99 -15.68 -3.85
CA LEU A 105 6.98 -16.78 -4.81
C LEU A 105 8.08 -16.64 -5.87
N GLU A 106 8.25 -15.45 -6.43
CA GLU A 106 9.19 -15.21 -7.54
C GLU A 106 10.62 -14.92 -7.08
N LYS A 107 10.80 -14.44 -5.85
CA LYS A 107 12.11 -14.11 -5.27
C LYS A 107 12.93 -13.15 -6.11
N ASN A 108 12.27 -12.16 -6.73
CA ASN A 108 12.94 -11.12 -7.51
C ASN A 108 12.12 -9.82 -7.47
N GLU A 109 12.59 -8.80 -8.21
CA GLU A 109 12.04 -7.45 -8.19
C GLU A 109 10.86 -7.24 -9.14
N ASN A 110 10.53 -8.21 -9.99
CA ASN A 110 9.48 -8.02 -11.00
C ASN A 110 8.14 -7.59 -10.42
N PRO A 111 7.66 -8.18 -9.30
CA PRO A 111 6.41 -7.73 -8.70
C PRO A 111 6.45 -6.28 -8.23
N ILE A 112 7.60 -5.78 -7.80
CA ILE A 112 7.78 -4.38 -7.38
C ILE A 112 7.60 -3.45 -8.59
N THR A 113 8.19 -3.80 -9.71
CA THR A 113 8.03 -3.05 -10.95
C THR A 113 6.57 -2.99 -11.38
N GLU A 114 5.86 -4.11 -11.28
CA GLU A 114 4.42 -4.18 -11.58
C GLU A 114 3.60 -3.30 -10.63
N PHE A 115 3.96 -3.27 -9.34
CA PHE A 115 3.29 -2.40 -8.37
C PHE A 115 3.37 -0.94 -8.79
N PHE A 116 4.57 -0.46 -9.15
CA PHE A 116 4.74 0.93 -9.54
C PHE A 116 4.12 1.25 -10.89
N PHE A 117 3.99 0.28 -11.78
CA PHE A 117 3.23 0.46 -13.01
C PHE A 117 1.77 0.83 -12.70
N ILE A 118 1.14 0.11 -11.78
CA ILE A 118 -0.23 0.41 -11.35
C ILE A 118 -0.29 1.70 -10.53
N PHE A 119 0.65 1.90 -9.62
CA PHE A 119 0.74 3.12 -8.81
C PHE A 119 0.76 4.36 -9.69
N ASP A 120 1.62 4.37 -10.70
CA ASP A 120 1.76 5.51 -11.60
C ASP A 120 0.50 5.74 -12.44
N LYS A 121 -0.21 4.68 -12.81
CA LYS A 121 -1.48 4.79 -13.53
C LYS A 121 -2.59 5.38 -12.66
N LEU A 122 -2.71 4.90 -11.43
CA LEU A 122 -3.76 5.36 -10.50
C LEU A 122 -3.56 6.80 -10.06
N LEU A 123 -2.33 7.24 -9.94
CA LEU A 123 -1.98 8.55 -9.37
C LEU A 123 -1.42 9.51 -10.42
N LYS A 124 -1.79 9.31 -11.66
CA LYS A 124 -1.44 10.22 -12.75
C LYS A 124 -2.17 11.55 -12.60
N SER A 125 -1.43 12.66 -12.71
CA SER A 125 -2.05 14.00 -12.68
C SER A 125 -2.88 14.24 -13.95
N GLU A 126 -3.93 15.02 -13.80
CA GLU A 126 -4.78 15.47 -14.91
C GLU A 126 -4.20 16.68 -15.60
#